data_d207d5ff312c3b00a05f230b77e7157b
#
_entry.id   d207d5ff312c3b00a05f230b77e7157b
#
_cell.length_a   1.000
_cell.length_b   1.000
_cell.length_c   1.000
_cell.angle_alpha   90.00
_cell.angle_beta   90.00
_cell.angle_gamma   90.00
#
_symmetry.space_group_name_H-M   'P 1'
#
loop_
_entity.id
_entity.type
_entity.pdbx_description
1 polymer ?
#
loop_
_entity_poly.entity_id
_entity_poly.type
_entity_poly.pdbx_seq_one_letter_code
_entity_poly.pdbx_strand_id
1 'polypeptide(L)'
;SISVLILLSIILVPKELNKQDIYSPYQIISLQHSNNSYTPTNVLVSNTWFQHPYDLSGKIKYNPPPLAANYSAPYDIVDFVPNNVLIVGSGTGNDTAYAIQKGVNKIDAVEIDPVIIDIGKKYHPQQPYQSKKVNIIQNDARNFIQHTNNKYDLIVYGLLDSHSSLSGKGGIRLDSYVY
;
A
#
# COMPACT_ATOMS: atom_id res chain seq x y z
N SER A 1 -41.44 -12.70 21.01
CA SER A 1 -40.94 -14.07 20.86
C SER A 1 -39.45 -14.04 20.52
N ILE A 2 -38.70 -15.08 20.87
CA ILE A 2 -37.27 -15.21 20.63
C ILE A 2 -36.94 -15.02 19.14
N SER A 3 -37.78 -15.49 18.23
CA SER A 3 -37.64 -15.33 16.78
C SER A 3 -37.61 -13.89 16.31
N VAL A 4 -38.37 -13.00 16.93
CA VAL A 4 -38.42 -11.56 16.62
C VAL A 4 -37.13 -10.89 17.09
N LEU A 5 -36.60 -11.28 18.25
CA LEU A 5 -35.34 -10.75 18.78
C LEU A 5 -34.14 -11.16 17.92
N ILE A 6 -34.12 -12.40 17.39
CA ILE A 6 -33.11 -12.87 16.47
C ILE A 6 -33.20 -12.10 15.14
N LEU A 7 -34.37 -11.88 14.60
CA LEU A 7 -34.56 -11.10 13.37
C LEU A 7 -34.12 -9.64 13.56
N LEU A 8 -34.45 -9.02 14.70
CA LEU A 8 -34.01 -7.66 15.03
C LEU A 8 -32.48 -7.57 15.18
N SER A 9 -31.83 -8.58 15.76
CA SER A 9 -30.38 -8.57 15.91
C SER A 9 -29.64 -8.68 14.58
N ILE A 10 -30.20 -9.38 13.59
CA ILE A 10 -29.66 -9.47 12.23
C ILE A 10 -29.81 -8.14 11.48
N ILE A 11 -30.89 -7.40 11.74
CA ILE A 11 -31.14 -6.08 11.11
C ILE A 11 -30.32 -4.97 11.76
N LEU A 12 -29.95 -5.13 13.04
CA LEU A 12 -29.18 -4.14 13.81
C LEU A 12 -27.68 -4.33 13.74
N VAL A 13 -27.17 -5.36 13.07
CA VAL A 13 -25.73 -5.43 12.74
C VAL A 13 -25.45 -4.32 11.73
N PRO A 14 -24.68 -3.27 12.08
CA PRO A 14 -24.36 -2.23 11.12
C PRO A 14 -23.59 -2.89 9.97
N LYS A 15 -24.25 -3.05 8.84
CA LYS A 15 -23.57 -3.37 7.61
C LYS A 15 -22.71 -2.15 7.33
N GLU A 16 -21.40 -2.26 7.45
CA GLU A 16 -20.49 -1.22 6.98
C GLU A 16 -20.65 -1.15 5.45
N LEU A 17 -21.61 -0.34 5.00
CA LEU A 17 -22.10 -0.28 3.61
C LEU A 17 -21.02 0.07 2.59
N ASN A 18 -19.85 0.54 3.04
CA ASN A 18 -18.75 0.99 2.19
C ASN A 18 -17.46 0.17 2.38
N LYS A 19 -17.56 -1.03 2.95
CA LYS A 19 -16.42 -1.90 3.16
C LYS A 19 -16.51 -3.13 2.26
N GLN A 20 -15.44 -3.41 1.54
CA GLN A 20 -15.27 -4.59 0.71
C GLN A 20 -14.08 -5.39 1.21
N ASP A 21 -14.29 -6.65 1.59
CA ASP A 21 -13.21 -7.55 1.95
C ASP A 21 -12.71 -8.32 0.72
N ILE A 22 -11.39 -8.36 0.57
CA ILE A 22 -10.68 -9.05 -0.49
C ILE A 22 -9.66 -9.98 0.15
N TYR A 23 -9.64 -11.22 -0.29
CA TYR A 23 -8.70 -12.22 0.24
C TYR A 23 -7.46 -12.28 -0.65
N SER A 24 -6.29 -12.05 -0.06
CA SER A 24 -5.01 -12.29 -0.69
C SER A 24 -4.37 -13.57 -0.19
N PRO A 25 -3.31 -14.09 -0.83
CA PRO A 25 -2.55 -15.22 -0.30
C PRO A 25 -1.93 -14.94 1.07
N TYR A 26 -1.79 -13.68 1.46
CA TYR A 26 -1.08 -13.26 2.66
C TYR A 26 -2.02 -12.80 3.78
N GLN A 27 -3.17 -12.18 3.44
CA GLN A 27 -3.97 -11.48 4.43
C GLN A 27 -5.40 -11.17 3.92
N ILE A 28 -6.27 -10.77 4.86
CA ILE A 28 -7.58 -10.21 4.52
C ILE A 28 -7.41 -8.70 4.39
N ILE A 29 -7.73 -8.19 3.21
CA ILE A 29 -7.65 -6.78 2.88
C ILE A 29 -9.07 -6.23 2.82
N SER A 30 -9.32 -5.15 3.55
CA SER A 30 -10.61 -4.47 3.51
C SER A 30 -10.44 -3.10 2.89
N LEU A 31 -11.24 -2.81 1.86
CA LEU A 31 -11.32 -1.49 1.27
C LEU A 31 -12.50 -0.74 1.86
N GLN A 32 -12.25 0.44 2.39
CA GLN A 32 -13.28 1.39 2.81
C GLN A 32 -13.24 2.59 1.88
N HIS A 33 -14.29 2.75 1.07
CA HIS A 33 -14.41 3.91 0.20
C HIS A 33 -15.08 5.06 0.96
N SER A 34 -14.43 6.21 0.95
CA SER A 34 -15.01 7.44 1.45
C SER A 34 -15.84 8.11 0.36
N ASN A 35 -17.04 8.57 0.72
CA ASN A 35 -17.83 9.44 -0.16
C ASN A 35 -17.32 10.88 -0.18
N ASN A 36 -16.29 11.18 0.61
CA ASN A 36 -15.69 12.49 0.70
C ASN A 36 -14.48 12.56 -0.21
N SER A 37 -14.44 13.52 -1.13
CA SER A 37 -13.30 13.76 -2.04
C SER A 37 -11.99 14.10 -1.31
N TYR A 38 -12.07 14.47 -0.03
CA TYR A 38 -10.91 14.81 0.80
C TYR A 38 -10.30 13.62 1.55
N THR A 39 -10.96 12.47 1.56
CA THR A 39 -10.44 11.27 2.20
C THR A 39 -10.29 10.17 1.15
N PRO A 40 -9.09 9.65 0.94
CA PRO A 40 -8.87 8.60 -0.03
C PRO A 40 -9.47 7.27 0.44
N THR A 41 -9.46 6.30 -0.45
CA THR A 41 -9.77 4.90 -0.10
C THR A 41 -8.85 4.42 1.01
N ASN A 42 -9.41 3.93 2.10
CA ASN A 42 -8.68 3.24 3.15
C ASN A 42 -8.38 1.81 2.72
N VAL A 43 -7.15 1.40 2.85
CA VAL A 43 -6.73 0.01 2.77
C VAL A 43 -6.44 -0.46 4.19
N LEU A 44 -7.19 -1.45 4.65
CA LEU A 44 -7.03 -2.06 5.96
C LEU A 44 -6.55 -3.49 5.79
N VAL A 45 -5.67 -3.93 6.68
CA VAL A 45 -5.23 -5.32 6.77
C VAL A 45 -5.65 -5.87 8.11
N SER A 46 -6.41 -6.97 8.10
CA SER A 46 -6.96 -7.56 9.34
C SER A 46 -7.67 -6.52 10.23
N ASN A 47 -8.46 -5.65 9.63
CA ASN A 47 -9.16 -4.52 10.24
C ASN A 47 -8.25 -3.43 10.89
N THR A 48 -6.95 -3.49 10.66
CA THR A 48 -6.01 -2.44 11.07
C THR A 48 -5.67 -1.57 9.87
N TRP A 49 -5.57 -0.26 10.09
CA TRP A 49 -5.17 0.66 9.02
C TRP A 49 -3.80 0.24 8.46
N PHE A 50 -3.72 0.18 7.13
CA PHE A 50 -2.50 -0.17 6.42
C PHE A 50 -2.00 1.01 5.59
N GLN A 51 -2.79 1.48 4.62
CA GLN A 51 -2.35 2.52 3.70
C GLN A 51 -3.53 3.29 3.10
N HIS A 52 -3.26 4.54 2.71
CA HIS A 52 -4.08 5.29 1.76
C HIS A 52 -3.30 5.52 0.46
N PRO A 53 -3.87 5.25 -0.71
CA PRO A 53 -3.29 5.72 -1.97
C PRO A 53 -3.55 7.23 -2.11
N TYR A 54 -2.51 8.04 -1.93
CA TYR A 54 -2.57 9.49 -1.96
C TYR A 54 -2.16 10.09 -3.31
N ASP A 55 -2.77 11.22 -3.69
CA ASP A 55 -2.16 12.15 -4.65
C ASP A 55 -1.14 13.03 -3.91
N LEU A 56 0.13 12.72 -4.09
CA LEU A 56 1.24 13.42 -3.45
C LEU A 56 1.70 14.66 -4.25
N SER A 57 1.03 14.99 -5.36
CA SER A 57 1.38 16.16 -6.20
C SER A 57 1.04 17.50 -5.54
N GLY A 58 0.32 17.50 -4.43
CA GLY A 58 -0.17 18.71 -3.76
C GLY A 58 -1.42 19.33 -4.39
N LYS A 59 -1.98 18.73 -5.45
CA LYS A 59 -3.19 19.23 -6.11
C LYS A 59 -4.44 18.95 -5.29
N ILE A 60 -4.44 17.87 -4.51
CA ILE A 60 -5.55 17.48 -3.64
C ILE A 60 -5.17 17.79 -2.19
N LYS A 61 -6.06 18.48 -1.47
CA LYS A 61 -5.91 18.70 -0.03
C LYS A 61 -6.62 17.57 0.70
N TYR A 62 -5.85 16.77 1.42
CA TYR A 62 -6.39 15.72 2.30
C TYR A 62 -6.58 16.22 3.72
N ASN A 63 -7.50 15.60 4.45
CA ASN A 63 -7.70 15.87 5.86
C ASN A 63 -7.84 14.53 6.64
N PRO A 64 -6.87 14.15 7.50
CA PRO A 64 -5.59 14.84 7.71
C PRO A 64 -4.67 14.77 6.48
N PRO A 65 -3.72 15.70 6.33
CA PRO A 65 -2.78 15.66 5.21
C PRO A 65 -1.88 14.43 5.32
N PRO A 66 -1.45 13.82 4.20
CA PRO A 66 -0.48 12.74 4.22
C PRO A 66 0.83 13.25 4.83
N LEU A 67 1.56 12.37 5.51
CA LEU A 67 2.91 12.67 5.98
C LEU A 67 3.87 12.68 4.77
N ALA A 68 3.77 13.74 3.97
CA ALA A 68 4.55 13.87 2.74
C ALA A 68 6.07 13.76 2.99
N ALA A 69 6.53 14.18 4.17
CA ALA A 69 7.92 14.03 4.59
C ALA A 69 8.40 12.58 4.59
N ASN A 70 7.53 11.61 4.83
CA ASN A 70 7.91 10.19 4.81
C ASN A 70 8.30 9.74 3.40
N TYR A 71 7.63 10.29 2.36
CA TYR A 71 7.91 9.95 0.97
C TYR A 71 9.03 10.80 0.37
N SER A 72 9.25 12.02 0.90
CA SER A 72 10.30 12.92 0.41
C SER A 72 11.67 12.59 0.97
N ALA A 73 11.74 12.14 2.23
CA ALA A 73 12.98 11.96 2.97
C ALA A 73 14.07 11.19 2.21
N PRO A 74 13.80 10.06 1.53
CA PRO A 74 14.83 9.35 0.78
C PRO A 74 15.48 10.20 -0.32
N TYR A 75 14.73 11.14 -0.91
CA TYR A 75 15.20 12.00 -2.01
C TYR A 75 15.79 13.31 -1.51
N ASP A 76 15.47 13.73 -0.29
CA ASP A 76 16.00 14.94 0.31
C ASP A 76 17.38 14.71 0.95
N ILE A 77 17.75 13.44 1.19
CA ILE A 77 19.07 13.06 1.74
C ILE A 77 20.15 13.06 0.67
N VAL A 78 19.80 12.79 -0.59
CA VAL A 78 20.75 12.73 -1.70
C VAL A 78 20.81 14.08 -2.42
N ASP A 79 21.98 14.47 -2.88
CA ASP A 79 22.26 15.75 -3.58
C ASP A 79 22.12 15.64 -5.11
N PHE A 80 21.57 14.54 -5.59
CA PHE A 80 21.37 14.26 -7.03
C PHE A 80 19.97 13.66 -7.26
N VAL A 81 19.50 13.68 -8.51
CA VAL A 81 18.28 12.97 -8.92
C VAL A 81 18.67 11.54 -9.28
N PRO A 82 18.23 10.52 -8.52
CA PRO A 82 18.50 9.13 -8.83
C PRO A 82 17.90 8.75 -10.19
N ASN A 83 18.66 8.04 -11.02
CA ASN A 83 18.16 7.56 -12.31
C ASN A 83 17.45 6.21 -12.20
N ASN A 84 18.00 5.30 -11.41
CA ASN A 84 17.48 3.95 -11.17
C ASN A 84 17.14 3.80 -9.69
N VAL A 85 15.89 3.53 -9.37
CA VAL A 85 15.42 3.37 -7.98
C VAL A 85 14.78 2.01 -7.78
N LEU A 86 15.14 1.35 -6.69
CA LEU A 86 14.43 0.19 -6.18
C LEU A 86 13.51 0.65 -5.03
N ILE A 87 12.25 0.29 -5.12
CA ILE A 87 11.28 0.48 -4.03
C ILE A 87 10.90 -0.89 -3.49
N VAL A 88 11.22 -1.12 -2.23
CA VAL A 88 10.96 -2.36 -1.50
C VAL A 88 9.68 -2.21 -0.70
N GLY A 89 8.71 -3.10 -0.93
CA GLY A 89 7.39 -2.98 -0.34
C GLY A 89 6.62 -1.79 -0.91
N SER A 90 6.48 -1.75 -2.24
CA SER A 90 5.90 -0.59 -2.94
C SER A 90 4.41 -0.35 -2.62
N GLY A 91 3.73 -1.32 -2.00
CA GLY A 91 2.37 -1.18 -1.54
C GLY A 91 1.40 -0.78 -2.65
N THR A 92 0.53 0.19 -2.38
CA THR A 92 -0.39 0.75 -3.38
C THR A 92 0.26 1.77 -4.32
N GLY A 93 1.57 2.10 -4.13
CA GLY A 93 2.34 2.91 -5.06
C GLY A 93 2.63 4.34 -4.65
N ASN A 94 2.46 4.73 -3.38
CA ASN A 94 2.77 6.09 -2.92
C ASN A 94 4.25 6.46 -3.14
N ASP A 95 5.19 5.61 -2.70
CA ASP A 95 6.63 5.82 -2.93
C ASP A 95 6.96 5.86 -4.42
N THR A 96 6.29 5.01 -5.21
CA THR A 96 6.45 4.95 -6.67
C THR A 96 5.96 6.25 -7.32
N ALA A 97 4.81 6.78 -6.89
CA ALA A 97 4.30 8.06 -7.39
C ALA A 97 5.25 9.21 -7.06
N TYR A 98 5.82 9.21 -5.85
CA TYR A 98 6.76 10.23 -5.44
C TYR A 98 8.08 10.14 -6.23
N ALA A 99 8.60 8.93 -6.47
CA ALA A 99 9.77 8.71 -7.30
C ALA A 99 9.59 9.29 -8.72
N ILE A 100 8.43 9.04 -9.35
CA ILE A 100 8.09 9.61 -10.65
C ILE A 100 8.10 11.13 -10.60
N GLN A 101 7.51 11.72 -9.56
CA GLN A 101 7.45 13.16 -9.36
C GLN A 101 8.83 13.79 -9.20
N LYS A 102 9.77 13.11 -8.56
CA LYS A 102 11.17 13.53 -8.42
C LYS A 102 12.00 13.37 -9.70
N GLY A 103 11.43 12.85 -10.77
CA GLY A 103 12.08 12.75 -12.06
C GLY A 103 12.86 11.46 -12.30
N VAL A 104 12.72 10.47 -11.44
CA VAL A 104 13.34 9.14 -11.61
C VAL A 104 12.96 8.54 -12.97
N ASN A 105 13.90 7.93 -13.67
CA ASN A 105 13.67 7.39 -15.01
C ASN A 105 13.32 5.91 -15.01
N LYS A 106 13.90 5.11 -14.10
CA LYS A 106 13.64 3.68 -13.98
C LYS A 106 13.35 3.34 -12.53
N ILE A 107 12.23 2.69 -12.30
CA ILE A 107 11.74 2.31 -10.97
C ILE A 107 11.39 0.84 -11.01
N ASP A 108 12.10 0.03 -10.22
CA ASP A 108 11.68 -1.33 -9.90
C ASP A 108 10.89 -1.28 -8.60
N ALA A 109 9.58 -1.54 -8.70
CA ALA A 109 8.63 -1.52 -7.59
C ALA A 109 8.31 -2.95 -7.17
N VAL A 110 8.89 -3.40 -6.07
CA VAL A 110 8.74 -4.77 -5.55
C VAL A 110 7.65 -4.79 -4.49
N GLU A 111 6.65 -5.65 -4.71
CA GLU A 111 5.55 -5.89 -3.77
C GLU A 111 5.22 -7.38 -3.78
N ILE A 112 5.03 -7.95 -2.60
CA ILE A 112 4.78 -9.39 -2.47
C ILE A 112 3.30 -9.71 -2.72
N ASP A 113 2.39 -8.84 -2.32
CA ASP A 113 0.96 -9.10 -2.37
C ASP A 113 0.33 -8.62 -3.70
N PRO A 114 -0.08 -9.54 -4.58
CA PRO A 114 -0.68 -9.17 -5.87
C PRO A 114 -1.97 -8.36 -5.71
N VAL A 115 -2.72 -8.57 -4.63
CA VAL A 115 -3.96 -7.84 -4.38
C VAL A 115 -3.66 -6.38 -4.03
N ILE A 116 -2.60 -6.10 -3.28
CA ILE A 116 -2.15 -4.73 -2.99
C ILE A 116 -1.71 -4.03 -4.29
N ILE A 117 -0.99 -4.73 -5.17
CA ILE A 117 -0.62 -4.20 -6.50
C ILE A 117 -1.87 -3.82 -7.29
N ASP A 118 -2.87 -4.70 -7.35
CA ASP A 118 -4.10 -4.45 -8.11
C ASP A 118 -4.93 -3.30 -7.51
N ILE A 119 -4.94 -3.16 -6.19
CA ILE A 119 -5.52 -2.01 -5.51
C ILE A 119 -4.82 -0.72 -5.94
N GLY A 120 -3.49 -0.72 -5.96
CA GLY A 120 -2.70 0.42 -6.42
C GLY A 120 -3.00 0.80 -7.88
N LYS A 121 -3.06 -0.20 -8.77
CA LYS A 121 -3.44 0.01 -10.18
C LYS A 121 -4.84 0.59 -10.35
N LYS A 122 -5.77 0.22 -9.49
CA LYS A 122 -7.17 0.61 -9.63
C LYS A 122 -7.50 1.92 -8.93
N TYR A 123 -6.97 2.14 -7.75
CA TYR A 123 -7.44 3.20 -6.86
C TYR A 123 -6.43 4.31 -6.60
N HIS A 124 -5.14 4.14 -6.98
CA HIS A 124 -4.18 5.21 -6.76
C HIS A 124 -4.45 6.40 -7.71
N PRO A 125 -4.66 7.62 -7.19
CA PRO A 125 -5.10 8.76 -7.99
C PRO A 125 -4.07 9.18 -9.05
N GLN A 126 -2.77 9.01 -8.79
CA GLN A 126 -1.70 9.34 -9.74
C GLN A 126 -1.35 8.17 -10.69
N GLN A 127 -1.95 7.00 -10.52
CA GLN A 127 -1.75 5.80 -11.37
C GLN A 127 -0.26 5.45 -11.62
N PRO A 128 0.61 5.41 -10.60
CA PRO A 128 2.04 5.25 -10.80
C PRO A 128 2.40 3.96 -11.50
N TYR A 129 1.63 2.90 -11.27
CA TYR A 129 1.84 1.58 -11.87
C TYR A 129 1.51 1.49 -13.36
N GLN A 130 0.91 2.52 -13.94
CA GLN A 130 0.70 2.63 -15.40
C GLN A 130 1.83 3.37 -16.11
N SER A 131 2.77 3.94 -15.36
CA SER A 131 3.90 4.67 -15.93
C SER A 131 4.88 3.71 -16.62
N LYS A 132 5.32 4.08 -17.83
CA LYS A 132 6.37 3.34 -18.56
C LYS A 132 7.73 3.32 -17.83
N LYS A 133 7.91 4.18 -16.84
CA LYS A 133 9.11 4.24 -16.00
C LYS A 133 9.14 3.17 -14.91
N VAL A 134 8.00 2.50 -14.66
CA VAL A 134 7.82 1.58 -13.54
C VAL A 134 7.72 0.16 -14.04
N ASN A 135 8.59 -0.67 -13.49
CA ASN A 135 8.55 -2.12 -13.61
C ASN A 135 8.02 -2.68 -12.28
N ILE A 136 6.82 -3.25 -12.31
CA ILE A 136 6.20 -3.86 -11.14
C ILE A 136 6.71 -5.29 -11.03
N ILE A 137 7.25 -5.64 -9.87
CA ILE A 137 7.82 -6.95 -9.59
C ILE A 137 7.05 -7.57 -8.42
N GLN A 138 6.19 -8.53 -8.74
CA GLN A 138 5.53 -9.34 -7.73
C GLN A 138 6.50 -10.38 -7.20
N ASN A 139 7.16 -10.09 -6.09
CA ASN A 139 8.14 -10.98 -5.49
C ASN A 139 8.35 -10.65 -4.01
N ASP A 140 8.87 -11.63 -3.27
CA ASP A 140 9.52 -11.36 -1.99
C ASP A 140 10.75 -10.49 -2.23
N ALA A 141 10.86 -9.39 -1.46
CA ALA A 141 11.91 -8.40 -1.65
C ALA A 141 13.31 -8.95 -1.37
N ARG A 142 13.46 -9.85 -0.38
CA ARG A 142 14.74 -10.51 -0.09
C ARG A 142 15.16 -11.39 -1.25
N ASN A 143 14.20 -12.20 -1.75
CA ASN A 143 14.45 -13.04 -2.91
C ASN A 143 14.84 -12.21 -4.13
N PHE A 144 14.14 -11.11 -4.38
CA PHE A 144 14.48 -10.21 -5.49
C PHE A 144 15.88 -9.61 -5.33
N ILE A 145 16.21 -9.04 -4.15
CA ILE A 145 17.51 -8.41 -3.88
C ILE A 145 18.66 -9.41 -4.02
N GLN A 146 18.47 -10.65 -3.59
CA GLN A 146 19.49 -11.69 -3.68
C GLN A 146 19.78 -12.16 -5.11
N HIS A 147 18.81 -12.04 -6.01
CA HIS A 147 18.92 -12.59 -7.37
C HIS A 147 19.00 -11.53 -8.48
N THR A 148 18.75 -10.25 -8.15
CA THR A 148 18.82 -9.19 -9.15
C THR A 148 20.28 -8.84 -9.49
N ASN A 149 20.55 -8.64 -10.77
CA ASN A 149 21.82 -8.06 -11.25
C ASN A 149 21.70 -6.55 -11.49
N ASN A 150 20.52 -5.97 -11.28
CA ASN A 150 20.31 -4.54 -11.49
C ASN A 150 21.09 -3.74 -10.45
N LYS A 151 21.51 -2.54 -10.87
CA LYS A 151 22.17 -1.56 -9.99
C LYS A 151 21.23 -0.37 -9.80
N TYR A 152 21.17 0.11 -8.57
CA TYR A 152 20.31 1.20 -8.18
C TYR A 152 21.12 2.33 -7.56
N ASP A 153 20.72 3.55 -7.89
CA ASP A 153 21.32 4.76 -7.31
C ASP A 153 20.72 5.03 -5.93
N LEU A 154 19.48 4.57 -5.72
CA LEU A 154 18.76 4.68 -4.45
C LEU A 154 17.88 3.46 -4.24
N ILE A 155 17.90 2.95 -3.01
CA ILE A 155 16.98 1.89 -2.56
C ILE A 155 16.10 2.50 -1.46
N VAL A 156 14.80 2.54 -1.73
CA VAL A 156 13.79 3.02 -0.79
C VAL A 156 13.14 1.82 -0.12
N TYR A 157 13.30 1.74 1.19
CA TYR A 157 12.48 0.87 2.02
C TYR A 157 11.29 1.69 2.51
N GLY A 158 10.10 1.38 2.02
CA GLY A 158 8.87 1.93 2.52
C GLY A 158 8.64 1.53 4.00
N LEU A 159 7.54 1.99 4.57
CA LEU A 159 7.10 1.51 5.89
C LEU A 159 6.65 0.05 5.74
N LEU A 160 7.61 -0.85 5.87
CA LEU A 160 7.38 -2.30 5.86
C LEU A 160 6.80 -2.71 7.21
N ASP A 161 5.54 -2.37 7.43
CA ASP A 161 4.87 -2.70 8.68
C ASP A 161 4.18 -4.06 8.54
N SER A 162 4.76 -5.09 9.13
CA SER A 162 4.06 -6.36 9.24
C SER A 162 3.07 -6.27 10.41
N HIS A 163 1.81 -6.02 10.13
CA HIS A 163 0.74 -6.04 11.14
C HIS A 163 0.54 -7.42 11.78
N SER A 164 1.36 -8.41 11.43
CA SER A 164 1.35 -9.76 11.99
C SER A 164 1.66 -9.79 13.49
N SER A 165 2.44 -8.83 13.99
CA SER A 165 2.82 -8.77 15.41
C SER A 165 1.68 -8.33 16.33
N LEU A 166 0.62 -7.70 15.81
CA LEU A 166 -0.50 -7.21 16.61
C LEU A 166 -1.68 -8.19 16.69
N SER A 167 -1.75 -9.17 15.80
CA SER A 167 -2.74 -10.24 15.88
C SER A 167 -2.23 -11.38 16.75
N GLY A 168 -2.33 -11.26 18.06
CA GLY A 168 -1.89 -12.24 19.06
C GLY A 168 -2.62 -13.58 19.06
N LYS A 169 -3.06 -14.05 17.90
CA LYS A 169 -3.61 -15.40 17.69
C LYS A 169 -2.75 -16.14 16.67
N GLY A 170 -1.84 -16.92 17.22
CA GLY A 170 -0.84 -17.74 16.58
C GLY A 170 -1.26 -18.51 15.35
N GLY A 171 -1.07 -17.93 14.19
CA GLY A 171 -0.90 -18.63 12.95
C GLY A 171 0.47 -18.28 12.40
N ILE A 172 1.24 -19.28 12.01
CA ILE A 172 2.47 -19.06 11.25
C ILE A 172 2.03 -18.45 9.92
N ARG A 173 2.30 -17.15 9.74
CA ARG A 173 2.04 -16.46 8.49
C ARG A 173 3.32 -16.47 7.65
N LEU A 174 3.17 -16.58 6.33
CA LEU A 174 4.31 -16.55 5.41
C LEU A 174 5.10 -15.24 5.53
N ASP A 175 4.44 -14.15 5.90
CA ASP A 175 5.05 -12.83 6.11
C ASP A 175 5.84 -12.72 7.42
N SER A 176 5.61 -13.58 8.42
CA SER A 176 6.41 -13.56 9.66
C SER A 176 7.88 -13.92 9.48
N TYR A 177 8.26 -14.43 8.32
CA TYR A 177 9.65 -14.71 7.95
C TYR A 177 10.28 -13.65 7.06
N VAL A 178 9.53 -12.63 6.67
CA VAL A 178 9.97 -11.63 5.68
C VAL A 178 10.74 -10.47 6.35
N TYR A 179 10.53 -10.23 7.64
CA TYR A 179 11.13 -9.10 8.38
C TYR A 179 11.70 -9.52 9.72
#